data_117cf41e7dbffd4db3df7e742e0b84a0
#
_entry.id   117cf41e7dbffd4db3df7e742e0b84a0
#
_cell.length_a   1.000
_cell.length_b   1.000
_cell.length_c   1.000
_cell.angle_alpha   90.00
_cell.angle_beta   90.00
_cell.angle_gamma   90.00
#
_symmetry.space_group_name_H-M   'P 1'
#
loop_
_entity.id
_entity.type
_entity.pdbx_description
1 polymer ?
#
loop_
_entity_poly.entity_id
_entity_poly.type
_entity_poly.pdbx_seq_one_letter_code
_entity_poly.pdbx_strand_id
1 'polypeptide(L)'
;MARMTIRDIARLAGVSVTTVSRALNNAPEINSQTRERVLQVCREQGYRSNLLARSLVSSRTRVLGVILPELSGPFHASIVLHLERYAQEQDYQIMLCCGRVGGSETAALFDFLVSHRVDGILLVSASSAAPDLLRRHARGTPSVLLGDVSPTATLQRINAVSTDNYVGGAMAAGYLSRLGHRRVLYLGPRRDSVTHVLRHQGFLTIARERGMEVETVFNPGAVSSAPNGYRLARQGVPRPLPPTAGAAPPPPTASRLAGRVFARPFPQTAVFAPSDAMALGVLQAADELGLDIPGRISLLGYDDIEYASLPKIRLSTLAQPTGALAESAVRLLLELIDSGGPGEVTHKLIAPRLVERSTCCSPQQRTAV
;
A
#
# COMPACT_ATOMS: atom_id res chain seq x y z
N MET A 1 -19.53 19.37 -34.52
CA MET A 1 -19.92 18.13 -35.21
C MET A 1 -20.87 17.34 -34.30
N ALA A 2 -22.01 16.88 -34.77
CA ALA A 2 -22.93 16.05 -33.99
C ALA A 2 -22.25 14.72 -33.63
N ARG A 3 -22.34 14.28 -32.39
CA ARG A 3 -21.72 13.04 -31.90
C ARG A 3 -22.46 11.85 -32.51
N MET A 4 -21.75 10.99 -33.24
CA MET A 4 -22.30 9.77 -33.83
C MET A 4 -22.99 8.91 -32.76
N THR A 5 -24.17 8.42 -33.08
CA THR A 5 -24.98 7.58 -32.17
C THR A 5 -24.96 6.12 -32.62
N ILE A 6 -25.37 5.20 -31.73
CA ILE A 6 -25.51 3.76 -32.08
C ILE A 6 -26.54 3.57 -33.23
N ARG A 7 -27.52 4.45 -33.36
CA ARG A 7 -28.52 4.42 -34.44
C ARG A 7 -27.88 4.77 -35.79
N ASP A 8 -26.94 5.71 -35.79
CA ASP A 8 -26.21 6.07 -37.02
C ASP A 8 -25.31 4.94 -37.48
N ILE A 9 -24.61 4.29 -36.53
CA ILE A 9 -23.81 3.08 -36.85
C ILE A 9 -24.69 1.94 -37.40
N ALA A 10 -25.85 1.70 -36.80
CA ALA A 10 -26.79 0.68 -37.25
C ALA A 10 -27.22 0.93 -38.71
N ARG A 11 -27.55 2.18 -39.04
CA ARG A 11 -27.91 2.60 -40.41
C ARG A 11 -26.75 2.41 -41.38
N LEU A 12 -25.55 2.85 -41.03
CA LEU A 12 -24.35 2.74 -41.87
C LEU A 12 -23.90 1.28 -42.10
N ALA A 13 -24.01 0.47 -41.06
CA ALA A 13 -23.66 -0.96 -41.13
C ALA A 13 -24.77 -1.82 -41.75
N GLY A 14 -25.98 -1.26 -42.01
CA GLY A 14 -27.13 -1.99 -42.56
C GLY A 14 -27.67 -3.09 -41.65
N VAL A 15 -27.66 -2.83 -40.31
CA VAL A 15 -28.12 -3.79 -39.30
C VAL A 15 -28.99 -3.12 -38.25
N SER A 16 -29.65 -3.90 -37.41
CA SER A 16 -30.42 -3.34 -36.27
C SER A 16 -29.50 -2.76 -35.17
N VAL A 17 -30.04 -1.84 -34.36
CA VAL A 17 -29.33 -1.30 -33.17
C VAL A 17 -28.94 -2.43 -32.22
N THR A 18 -29.82 -3.44 -32.07
CA THR A 18 -29.55 -4.62 -31.25
C THR A 18 -28.37 -5.42 -31.82
N THR A 19 -28.26 -5.55 -33.14
CA THR A 19 -27.13 -6.23 -33.79
C THR A 19 -25.82 -5.46 -33.57
N VAL A 20 -25.82 -4.12 -33.68
CA VAL A 20 -24.66 -3.30 -33.33
C VAL A 20 -24.23 -3.49 -31.88
N SER A 21 -25.19 -3.42 -30.96
CA SER A 21 -24.93 -3.63 -29.53
C SER A 21 -24.32 -5.01 -29.26
N ARG A 22 -24.86 -6.06 -29.82
CA ARG A 22 -24.34 -7.44 -29.71
C ARG A 22 -22.97 -7.60 -30.34
N ALA A 23 -22.72 -7.00 -31.51
CA ALA A 23 -21.42 -7.01 -32.18
C ALA A 23 -20.33 -6.31 -31.33
N LEU A 24 -20.64 -5.15 -30.74
CA LEU A 24 -19.75 -4.41 -29.85
C LEU A 24 -19.47 -5.13 -28.53
N ASN A 25 -20.41 -5.95 -28.06
CA ASN A 25 -20.28 -6.74 -26.82
C ASN A 25 -19.74 -8.16 -27.06
N ASN A 26 -19.26 -8.45 -28.26
CA ASN A 26 -18.71 -9.76 -28.63
C ASN A 26 -19.68 -10.94 -28.39
N ALA A 27 -20.98 -10.71 -28.53
CA ALA A 27 -22.00 -11.72 -28.31
C ALA A 27 -21.84 -12.92 -29.29
N PRO A 28 -21.92 -14.17 -28.80
CA PRO A 28 -21.66 -15.35 -29.62
C PRO A 28 -22.66 -15.55 -30.77
N GLU A 29 -23.85 -14.97 -30.65
CA GLU A 29 -24.92 -15.10 -31.65
C GLU A 29 -24.68 -14.27 -32.92
N ILE A 30 -23.66 -13.40 -32.93
CA ILE A 30 -23.32 -12.58 -34.11
C ILE A 30 -22.24 -13.26 -34.91
N ASN A 31 -22.53 -13.51 -36.18
CA ASN A 31 -21.51 -14.09 -37.08
C ASN A 31 -20.30 -13.14 -37.27
N SER A 32 -19.13 -13.71 -37.50
CA SER A 32 -17.86 -12.98 -37.61
C SER A 32 -17.90 -11.87 -38.69
N GLN A 33 -18.51 -12.11 -39.83
CA GLN A 33 -18.60 -11.15 -40.93
C GLN A 33 -19.45 -9.91 -40.56
N THR A 34 -20.58 -10.12 -39.90
CA THR A 34 -21.43 -9.02 -39.45
C THR A 34 -20.71 -8.21 -38.33
N ARG A 35 -20.03 -8.90 -37.42
CA ARG A 35 -19.23 -8.24 -36.38
C ARG A 35 -18.14 -7.38 -37.01
N GLU A 36 -17.39 -7.91 -37.92
CA GLU A 36 -16.26 -7.21 -38.56
C GLU A 36 -16.73 -5.97 -39.32
N ARG A 37 -17.86 -6.06 -40.07
CA ARG A 37 -18.50 -4.93 -40.73
C ARG A 37 -18.90 -3.83 -39.75
N VAL A 38 -19.53 -4.17 -38.64
CA VAL A 38 -19.94 -3.19 -37.61
C VAL A 38 -18.71 -2.52 -37.00
N LEU A 39 -17.67 -3.29 -36.64
CA LEU A 39 -16.45 -2.74 -36.04
C LEU A 39 -15.68 -1.86 -37.03
N GLN A 40 -15.71 -2.18 -38.36
CA GLN A 40 -15.13 -1.35 -39.38
C GLN A 40 -15.85 0.00 -39.49
N VAL A 41 -17.17 0.01 -39.57
CA VAL A 41 -17.96 1.25 -39.58
C VAL A 41 -17.71 2.08 -38.32
N CYS A 42 -17.62 1.46 -37.15
CA CYS A 42 -17.28 2.17 -35.91
C CYS A 42 -15.92 2.85 -36.00
N ARG A 43 -14.87 2.16 -36.51
CA ARG A 43 -13.53 2.74 -36.70
C ARG A 43 -13.54 3.90 -37.66
N GLU A 44 -14.18 3.74 -38.86
CA GLU A 44 -14.24 4.75 -39.91
C GLU A 44 -14.95 6.04 -39.44
N GLN A 45 -15.99 5.87 -38.62
CA GLN A 45 -16.80 6.99 -38.10
C GLN A 45 -16.30 7.55 -36.75
N GLY A 46 -15.19 7.00 -36.19
CA GLY A 46 -14.70 7.41 -34.87
C GLY A 46 -15.70 7.14 -33.76
N TYR A 47 -16.65 6.22 -33.97
CA TYR A 47 -17.66 5.89 -32.98
C TYR A 47 -17.05 5.13 -31.83
N ARG A 48 -17.21 5.65 -30.63
CA ARG A 48 -16.89 4.93 -29.38
C ARG A 48 -18.18 4.60 -28.66
N SER A 49 -18.36 3.32 -28.31
CA SER A 49 -19.51 2.91 -27.52
C SER A 49 -19.58 3.73 -26.23
N ASN A 50 -20.75 4.27 -25.93
CA ASN A 50 -20.93 4.97 -24.67
C ASN A 50 -20.95 3.92 -23.53
N LEU A 51 -19.92 3.94 -22.68
CA LEU A 51 -19.81 3.04 -21.51
C LEU A 51 -21.02 3.16 -20.59
N LEU A 52 -21.57 4.38 -20.43
CA LEU A 52 -22.79 4.60 -19.66
C LEU A 52 -24.02 3.93 -20.27
N ALA A 53 -24.13 3.94 -21.61
CA ALA A 53 -25.24 3.25 -22.29
C ALA A 53 -25.08 1.71 -22.21
N ARG A 54 -23.84 1.22 -22.22
CA ARG A 54 -23.53 -0.20 -22.02
C ARG A 54 -23.86 -0.65 -20.61
N SER A 55 -23.51 0.14 -19.59
CA SER A 55 -23.76 -0.19 -18.19
C SER A 55 -25.26 -0.22 -17.85
N LEU A 56 -26.10 0.55 -18.55
CA LEU A 56 -27.55 0.49 -18.40
C LEU A 56 -28.15 -0.85 -18.88
N VAL A 57 -27.50 -1.52 -19.81
CA VAL A 57 -27.96 -2.81 -20.35
C VAL A 57 -27.38 -3.99 -19.55
N SER A 58 -26.10 -3.89 -19.15
CA SER A 58 -25.38 -4.97 -18.45
C SER A 58 -25.51 -4.89 -16.93
N SER A 59 -26.09 -3.82 -16.37
CA SER A 59 -26.09 -3.50 -14.94
C SER A 59 -24.69 -3.44 -14.32
N ARG A 60 -23.63 -3.38 -15.14
CA ARG A 60 -22.23 -3.31 -14.72
C ARG A 60 -21.47 -2.23 -15.49
N THR A 61 -20.65 -1.48 -14.76
CA THR A 61 -19.81 -0.42 -15.33
C THR A 61 -18.44 -0.93 -15.78
N ARG A 62 -18.00 -2.08 -15.27
CA ARG A 62 -16.63 -2.60 -15.41
C ARG A 62 -15.59 -1.63 -14.86
N VAL A 63 -15.94 -0.91 -13.80
CA VAL A 63 -15.05 0.01 -13.08
C VAL A 63 -14.98 -0.40 -11.62
N LEU A 64 -13.77 -0.55 -11.09
CA LEU A 64 -13.50 -0.72 -9.67
C LEU A 64 -13.01 0.62 -9.08
N GLY A 65 -13.60 1.04 -7.98
CA GLY A 65 -13.11 2.18 -7.20
C GLY A 65 -11.96 1.76 -6.30
N VAL A 66 -10.89 2.54 -6.27
CA VAL A 66 -9.77 2.33 -5.35
C VAL A 66 -9.55 3.58 -4.53
N ILE A 67 -9.63 3.46 -3.21
CA ILE A 67 -9.34 4.54 -2.26
C ILE A 67 -8.03 4.22 -1.55
N LEU A 68 -7.08 5.17 -1.54
CA LEU A 68 -5.81 5.05 -0.82
C LEU A 68 -5.40 6.38 -0.18
N PRO A 69 -4.54 6.35 0.87
CA PRO A 69 -4.19 7.57 1.60
C PRO A 69 -3.40 8.57 0.75
N GLU A 70 -2.46 8.07 -0.05
CA GLU A 70 -1.58 8.88 -0.90
C GLU A 70 -0.91 8.00 -1.97
N LEU A 71 -0.50 8.60 -3.07
CA LEU A 71 0.22 7.92 -4.16
C LEU A 71 1.73 8.20 -4.14
N SER A 72 2.18 9.14 -3.32
CA SER A 72 3.58 9.54 -3.22
C SER A 72 4.50 8.47 -2.60
N GLY A 73 3.94 7.52 -1.85
CA GLY A 73 4.68 6.43 -1.25
C GLY A 73 4.94 5.29 -2.25
N PRO A 74 6.21 4.84 -2.42
CA PRO A 74 6.55 3.78 -3.39
C PRO A 74 5.77 2.48 -3.18
N PHE A 75 5.46 2.12 -1.93
CA PHE A 75 4.63 0.96 -1.61
C PHE A 75 3.22 1.09 -2.18
N HIS A 76 2.55 2.24 -1.98
CA HIS A 76 1.21 2.48 -2.51
C HIS A 76 1.20 2.52 -4.04
N ALA A 77 2.22 3.13 -4.66
CA ALA A 77 2.37 3.13 -6.11
C ALA A 77 2.49 1.70 -6.67
N SER A 78 3.30 0.85 -6.04
CA SER A 78 3.44 -0.57 -6.42
C SER A 78 2.12 -1.33 -6.30
N ILE A 79 1.35 -1.14 -5.23
CA ILE A 79 0.02 -1.75 -5.06
C ILE A 79 -0.91 -1.33 -6.19
N VAL A 80 -0.98 -0.02 -6.51
CA VAL A 80 -1.86 0.50 -7.57
C VAL A 80 -1.51 -0.08 -8.93
N LEU A 81 -0.23 -0.18 -9.28
CA LEU A 81 0.22 -0.79 -10.53
C LEU A 81 -0.22 -2.26 -10.65
N HIS A 82 -0.13 -3.02 -9.56
CA HIS A 82 -0.59 -4.40 -9.56
C HIS A 82 -2.12 -4.51 -9.61
N LEU A 83 -2.84 -3.66 -8.88
CA LEU A 83 -4.31 -3.63 -8.92
C LEU A 83 -4.81 -3.31 -10.33
N GLU A 84 -4.20 -2.32 -10.99
CA GLU A 84 -4.56 -1.92 -12.36
C GLU A 84 -4.34 -3.07 -13.33
N ARG A 85 -3.18 -3.72 -13.29
CA ARG A 85 -2.87 -4.86 -14.15
C ARG A 85 -3.88 -6.00 -13.98
N TYR A 86 -4.14 -6.45 -12.73
CA TYR A 86 -5.07 -7.54 -12.48
C TYR A 86 -6.53 -7.18 -12.79
N ALA A 87 -6.94 -5.92 -12.56
CA ALA A 87 -8.25 -5.45 -12.98
C ALA A 87 -8.39 -5.50 -14.51
N GLN A 88 -7.37 -5.05 -15.24
CA GLN A 88 -7.36 -5.05 -16.70
C GLN A 88 -7.41 -6.47 -17.29
N GLU A 89 -6.71 -7.44 -16.68
CA GLU A 89 -6.77 -8.87 -17.06
C GLU A 89 -8.19 -9.45 -16.92
N GLN A 90 -9.06 -8.80 -16.12
CA GLN A 90 -10.47 -9.17 -15.92
C GLN A 90 -11.46 -8.23 -16.64
N ASP A 91 -10.99 -7.45 -17.61
CA ASP A 91 -11.76 -6.45 -18.35
C ASP A 91 -12.37 -5.34 -17.45
N TYR A 92 -11.72 -5.01 -16.33
CA TYR A 92 -12.08 -3.89 -15.46
C TYR A 92 -11.09 -2.74 -15.58
N GLN A 93 -11.59 -1.52 -15.36
CA GLN A 93 -10.77 -0.31 -15.23
C GLN A 93 -10.77 0.14 -13.77
N ILE A 94 -9.74 0.88 -13.35
CA ILE A 94 -9.66 1.45 -12.01
C ILE A 94 -10.01 2.92 -12.02
N MET A 95 -10.86 3.34 -11.09
CA MET A 95 -11.09 4.74 -10.71
C MET A 95 -10.39 5.01 -9.39
N LEU A 96 -9.29 5.75 -9.43
CA LEU A 96 -8.43 6.00 -8.28
C LEU A 96 -8.82 7.26 -7.55
N CYS A 97 -9.00 7.17 -6.23
CA CYS A 97 -9.26 8.28 -5.32
C CYS A 97 -8.19 8.33 -4.22
N CYS A 98 -7.54 9.47 -4.03
CA CYS A 98 -6.55 9.68 -2.99
C CYS A 98 -7.10 10.61 -1.91
N GLY A 99 -6.95 10.23 -0.64
CA GLY A 99 -7.34 11.05 0.50
C GLY A 99 -7.08 10.38 1.82
N ARG A 100 -6.89 11.17 2.89
CA ARG A 100 -6.58 10.66 4.23
C ARG A 100 -7.74 9.82 4.76
N VAL A 101 -7.49 8.53 5.00
CA VAL A 101 -8.48 7.62 5.58
C VAL A 101 -8.70 7.96 7.06
N GLY A 102 -9.94 8.23 7.41
CA GLY A 102 -10.35 8.55 8.81
C GLY A 102 -10.92 9.96 9.02
N GLY A 103 -10.94 10.81 7.99
CA GLY A 103 -11.54 12.15 8.06
C GLY A 103 -12.86 12.27 7.30
N SER A 104 -13.51 13.45 7.38
CA SER A 104 -14.71 13.80 6.61
C SER A 104 -14.52 13.66 5.09
N GLU A 105 -13.31 13.88 4.61
CA GLU A 105 -12.94 13.72 3.20
C GLU A 105 -13.15 12.27 2.70
N THR A 106 -12.93 11.27 3.55
CA THR A 106 -13.09 9.85 3.15
C THR A 106 -14.54 9.53 2.76
N ALA A 107 -15.51 10.07 3.48
CA ALA A 107 -16.93 9.88 3.15
C ALA A 107 -17.25 10.41 1.74
N ALA A 108 -16.72 11.59 1.39
CA ALA A 108 -16.91 12.18 0.07
C ALA A 108 -16.30 11.33 -1.06
N LEU A 109 -15.17 10.65 -0.81
CA LEU A 109 -14.58 9.73 -1.79
C LEU A 109 -15.47 8.50 -2.04
N PHE A 110 -16.07 7.94 -0.98
CA PHE A 110 -17.05 6.86 -1.15
C PHE A 110 -18.29 7.33 -1.90
N ASP A 111 -18.85 8.49 -1.52
CA ASP A 111 -20.01 9.06 -2.19
C ASP A 111 -19.73 9.32 -3.68
N PHE A 112 -18.54 9.80 -4.00
CA PHE A 112 -18.08 9.97 -5.38
C PHE A 112 -18.08 8.64 -6.14
N LEU A 113 -17.43 7.60 -5.63
CA LEU A 113 -17.36 6.30 -6.29
C LEU A 113 -18.75 5.65 -6.45
N VAL A 114 -19.57 5.69 -5.39
CA VAL A 114 -20.93 5.15 -5.42
C VAL A 114 -21.81 5.91 -6.43
N SER A 115 -21.70 7.24 -6.51
CA SER A 115 -22.42 8.05 -7.50
C SER A 115 -21.99 7.76 -8.95
N HIS A 116 -20.73 7.36 -9.16
CA HIS A 116 -20.22 6.91 -10.45
C HIS A 116 -20.53 5.44 -10.74
N ARG A 117 -21.29 4.77 -9.85
CA ARG A 117 -21.73 3.38 -10.02
C ARG A 117 -20.57 2.40 -10.27
N VAL A 118 -19.46 2.55 -9.54
CA VAL A 118 -18.41 1.53 -9.58
C VAL A 118 -18.98 0.19 -9.14
N ASP A 119 -18.55 -0.91 -9.76
CA ASP A 119 -19.08 -2.25 -9.48
C ASP A 119 -18.58 -2.77 -8.12
N GLY A 120 -17.44 -2.26 -7.64
CA GLY A 120 -16.88 -2.61 -6.33
C GLY A 120 -15.83 -1.61 -5.88
N ILE A 121 -15.48 -1.66 -4.59
CA ILE A 121 -14.55 -0.72 -3.95
C ILE A 121 -13.42 -1.48 -3.24
N LEU A 122 -12.18 -1.11 -3.53
CA LEU A 122 -10.98 -1.49 -2.78
C LEU A 122 -10.55 -0.31 -1.90
N LEU A 123 -10.46 -0.53 -0.59
CA LEU A 123 -9.92 0.46 0.35
C LEU A 123 -8.52 0.03 0.79
N VAL A 124 -7.49 0.75 0.37
CA VAL A 124 -6.10 0.52 0.82
C VAL A 124 -5.85 1.34 2.08
N SER A 125 -5.73 0.69 3.23
CA SER A 125 -5.58 1.40 4.49
C SER A 125 -4.99 0.55 5.60
N ALA A 126 -4.13 1.18 6.41
CA ALA A 126 -3.64 0.65 7.69
C ALA A 126 -4.37 1.25 8.91
N SER A 127 -5.40 2.07 8.69
CA SER A 127 -6.15 2.74 9.76
C SER A 127 -7.10 1.79 10.46
N SER A 128 -7.15 1.83 11.78
CA SER A 128 -8.14 1.10 12.58
C SER A 128 -9.60 1.51 12.29
N ALA A 129 -9.81 2.69 11.69
CA ALA A 129 -11.13 3.17 11.27
C ALA A 129 -11.60 2.60 9.91
N ALA A 130 -10.72 1.96 9.13
CA ALA A 130 -11.04 1.50 7.78
C ALA A 130 -12.24 0.54 7.70
N PRO A 131 -12.40 -0.45 8.60
CA PRO A 131 -13.57 -1.33 8.60
C PRO A 131 -14.89 -0.58 8.78
N ASP A 132 -14.93 0.37 9.72
CA ASP A 132 -16.13 1.19 9.97
C ASP A 132 -16.48 2.09 8.79
N LEU A 133 -15.48 2.64 8.11
CA LEU A 133 -15.69 3.45 6.91
C LEU A 133 -16.32 2.64 5.78
N LEU A 134 -15.79 1.45 5.49
CA LEU A 134 -16.39 0.54 4.51
C LEU A 134 -17.84 0.24 4.86
N ARG A 135 -18.12 -0.17 6.09
CA ARG A 135 -19.46 -0.51 6.53
C ARG A 135 -20.48 0.64 6.38
N ARG A 136 -20.05 1.86 6.71
CA ARG A 136 -20.94 3.06 6.69
C ARG A 136 -21.13 3.63 5.30
N HIS A 137 -20.12 3.61 4.46
CA HIS A 137 -20.10 4.41 3.23
C HIS A 137 -20.13 3.61 1.94
N ALA A 138 -19.82 2.30 1.94
CA ALA A 138 -19.92 1.49 0.74
C ALA A 138 -21.37 1.28 0.25
N ARG A 139 -22.37 1.50 1.12
CA ARG A 139 -23.82 1.51 0.78
C ARG A 139 -24.27 0.29 -0.03
N GLY A 140 -23.83 -0.89 0.35
CA GLY A 140 -24.14 -2.13 -0.36
C GLY A 140 -23.29 -2.41 -1.59
N THR A 141 -22.42 -1.50 -2.02
CA THR A 141 -21.41 -1.79 -3.04
C THR A 141 -20.41 -2.82 -2.51
N PRO A 142 -20.15 -3.93 -3.23
CA PRO A 142 -19.15 -4.90 -2.85
C PRO A 142 -17.82 -4.24 -2.52
N SER A 143 -17.21 -4.62 -1.40
CA SER A 143 -15.99 -3.93 -0.95
C SER A 143 -15.01 -4.85 -0.25
N VAL A 144 -13.71 -4.59 -0.45
CA VAL A 144 -12.60 -5.32 0.17
C VAL A 144 -11.61 -4.32 0.76
N LEU A 145 -11.18 -4.58 1.99
CA LEU A 145 -10.07 -3.88 2.62
C LEU A 145 -8.75 -4.52 2.19
N LEU A 146 -7.87 -3.75 1.57
CA LEU A 146 -6.47 -4.11 1.38
C LEU A 146 -5.66 -3.49 2.52
N GLY A 147 -5.52 -4.25 3.60
CA GLY A 147 -4.92 -3.80 4.84
C GLY A 147 -5.37 -4.64 6.04
N ASP A 148 -4.76 -4.41 7.18
CA ASP A 148 -5.01 -5.20 8.36
C ASP A 148 -6.35 -4.88 9.02
N VAL A 149 -7.00 -5.94 9.46
CA VAL A 149 -8.19 -5.88 10.29
C VAL A 149 -7.78 -6.15 11.74
N SER A 150 -8.17 -5.26 12.66
CA SER A 150 -7.96 -5.51 14.08
C SER A 150 -8.68 -6.82 14.50
N PRO A 151 -8.12 -7.64 15.40
CA PRO A 151 -8.80 -8.84 15.90
C PRO A 151 -10.21 -8.57 16.42
N THR A 152 -10.47 -7.37 16.95
CA THR A 152 -11.81 -6.93 17.37
C THR A 152 -12.75 -6.61 16.21
N ALA A 153 -12.21 -6.38 15.02
CA ALA A 153 -13.00 -6.02 13.83
C ALA A 153 -13.52 -7.26 13.07
N THR A 154 -13.13 -8.47 13.44
CA THR A 154 -13.71 -9.73 12.91
C THR A 154 -15.23 -9.81 13.12
N LEU A 155 -15.75 -9.11 14.13
CA LEU A 155 -17.18 -8.92 14.35
C LEU A 155 -17.84 -8.01 13.31
N GLN A 156 -17.09 -7.33 12.48
CA GLN A 156 -17.60 -6.31 11.54
C GLN A 156 -17.91 -6.83 10.13
N ARG A 157 -17.75 -8.12 9.87
CA ARG A 157 -18.06 -8.75 8.58
C ARG A 157 -17.46 -8.01 7.37
N ILE A 158 -16.17 -7.70 7.44
CA ILE A 158 -15.43 -7.02 6.38
C ILE A 158 -14.50 -8.02 5.67
N ASN A 159 -14.62 -8.12 4.36
CA ASN A 159 -13.65 -8.87 3.55
C ASN A 159 -12.31 -8.13 3.51
N ALA A 160 -11.22 -8.83 3.76
CA ALA A 160 -9.90 -8.22 3.81
C ALA A 160 -8.80 -9.11 3.24
N VAL A 161 -7.81 -8.47 2.63
CA VAL A 161 -6.55 -9.09 2.21
C VAL A 161 -5.41 -8.26 2.81
N SER A 162 -4.45 -8.90 3.44
CA SER A 162 -3.36 -8.23 4.13
C SER A 162 -2.05 -9.02 4.05
N THR A 163 -0.93 -8.33 4.19
CA THR A 163 0.33 -8.98 4.58
C THR A 163 0.19 -9.51 6.00
N ASP A 164 0.71 -10.70 6.30
CA ASP A 164 0.84 -11.16 7.68
C ASP A 164 1.92 -10.34 8.40
N ASN A 165 1.50 -9.22 8.95
CA ASN A 165 2.38 -8.25 9.58
C ASN A 165 2.94 -8.75 10.93
N TYR A 166 2.22 -9.63 11.63
CA TYR A 166 2.73 -10.27 12.84
C TYR A 166 3.90 -11.21 12.50
N VAL A 167 3.70 -12.09 11.52
CA VAL A 167 4.76 -12.98 11.00
C VAL A 167 5.93 -12.16 10.45
N GLY A 168 5.66 -11.07 9.74
CA GLY A 168 6.71 -10.18 9.24
C GLY A 168 7.58 -9.58 10.35
N GLY A 169 6.97 -9.10 11.43
CA GLY A 169 7.70 -8.63 12.62
C GLY A 169 8.51 -9.75 13.28
N ALA A 170 7.93 -10.95 13.42
CA ALA A 170 8.60 -12.12 13.95
C ALA A 170 9.83 -12.54 13.11
N MET A 171 9.69 -12.53 11.77
CA MET A 171 10.80 -12.79 10.83
C MET A 171 11.93 -11.77 10.98
N ALA A 172 11.63 -10.48 11.14
CA ALA A 172 12.61 -9.44 11.34
C ALA A 172 13.45 -9.67 12.60
N ALA A 173 12.80 -9.94 13.74
CA ALA A 173 13.50 -10.26 14.99
C ALA A 173 14.32 -11.56 14.88
N GLY A 174 13.74 -12.59 14.27
CA GLY A 174 14.43 -13.86 14.02
C GLY A 174 15.69 -13.70 13.17
N TYR A 175 15.63 -12.87 12.12
CA TYR A 175 16.78 -12.57 11.27
C TYR A 175 17.89 -11.85 12.04
N LEU A 176 17.57 -10.75 12.73
CA LEU A 176 18.55 -10.02 13.52
C LEU A 176 19.16 -10.87 14.64
N SER A 177 18.37 -11.72 15.28
CA SER A 177 18.85 -12.66 16.30
C SER A 177 19.82 -13.70 15.72
N ARG A 178 19.56 -14.24 14.52
CA ARG A 178 20.47 -15.19 13.83
C ARG A 178 21.81 -14.55 13.48
N LEU A 179 21.82 -13.26 13.14
CA LEU A 179 23.06 -12.50 12.93
C LEU A 179 23.82 -12.26 14.24
N GLY A 180 23.24 -12.51 15.40
CA GLY A 180 23.85 -12.34 16.72
C GLY A 180 23.53 -11.00 17.39
N HIS A 181 22.60 -10.20 16.85
CA HIS A 181 22.17 -8.97 17.50
C HIS A 181 21.38 -9.29 18.78
N ARG A 182 21.77 -8.62 19.89
CA ARG A 182 21.10 -8.76 21.20
C ARG A 182 20.47 -7.46 21.66
N ARG A 183 20.95 -6.31 21.20
CA ARG A 183 20.38 -4.99 21.49
C ARG A 183 19.95 -4.32 20.19
N VAL A 184 18.65 -4.12 20.05
CA VAL A 184 18.00 -3.63 18.82
C VAL A 184 17.15 -2.43 19.13
N LEU A 185 17.20 -1.43 18.25
CA LEU A 185 16.28 -0.31 18.23
C LEU A 185 15.15 -0.58 17.25
N TYR A 186 13.93 -0.52 17.73
CA TYR A 186 12.72 -0.51 16.90
C TYR A 186 12.24 0.91 16.70
N LEU A 187 12.18 1.39 15.45
CA LEU A 187 11.66 2.71 15.12
C LEU A 187 10.21 2.61 14.68
N GLY A 188 9.27 2.90 15.59
CA GLY A 188 7.84 2.85 15.30
C GLY A 188 7.28 4.18 14.78
N PRO A 189 6.41 4.18 13.76
CA PRO A 189 5.57 5.33 13.47
C PRO A 189 4.46 5.48 14.51
N ARG A 190 3.25 5.74 14.11
CA ARG A 190 2.11 5.89 15.02
C ARG A 190 1.64 4.55 15.62
N ARG A 191 1.06 4.62 16.80
CA ARG A 191 0.45 3.45 17.48
C ARG A 191 -0.97 3.12 17.02
N ASP A 192 -1.61 3.99 16.24
CA ASP A 192 -2.97 3.83 15.73
C ASP A 192 -3.06 3.07 14.40
N SER A 193 -1.93 2.66 13.83
CA SER A 193 -1.86 1.79 12.66
C SER A 193 -1.87 0.33 13.07
N VAL A 194 -2.91 -0.41 12.71
CA VAL A 194 -3.02 -1.85 12.99
C VAL A 194 -1.81 -2.61 12.43
N THR A 195 -1.42 -2.31 11.21
CA THR A 195 -0.23 -2.87 10.53
C THR A 195 1.02 -2.76 11.39
N HIS A 196 1.33 -1.56 11.89
CA HIS A 196 2.54 -1.33 12.67
C HIS A 196 2.46 -1.91 14.09
N VAL A 197 1.27 -1.96 14.67
CA VAL A 197 1.05 -2.65 15.95
C VAL A 197 1.33 -4.14 15.82
N LEU A 198 0.82 -4.79 14.78
CA LEU A 198 1.06 -6.22 14.52
C LEU A 198 2.54 -6.51 14.24
N ARG A 199 3.22 -5.71 13.41
CA ARG A 199 4.68 -5.84 13.18
C ARG A 199 5.47 -5.72 14.48
N HIS A 200 5.13 -4.74 15.32
CA HIS A 200 5.78 -4.53 16.60
C HIS A 200 5.54 -5.70 17.56
N GLN A 201 4.31 -6.18 17.65
CA GLN A 201 3.98 -7.34 18.51
C GLN A 201 4.73 -8.59 18.07
N GLY A 202 4.73 -8.93 16.78
CA GLY A 202 5.47 -10.07 16.24
C GLY A 202 6.98 -9.95 16.50
N PHE A 203 7.55 -8.75 16.31
CA PHE A 203 8.95 -8.49 16.61
C PHE A 203 9.28 -8.71 18.08
N LEU A 204 8.50 -8.13 19.00
CA LEU A 204 8.72 -8.25 20.44
C LEU A 204 8.56 -9.69 20.95
N THR A 205 7.63 -10.47 20.38
CA THR A 205 7.43 -11.86 20.77
C THR A 205 8.71 -12.67 20.55
N ILE A 206 9.25 -12.65 19.35
CA ILE A 206 10.48 -13.37 19.02
C ILE A 206 11.72 -12.77 19.72
N ALA A 207 11.77 -11.46 19.86
CA ALA A 207 12.85 -10.82 20.58
C ALA A 207 12.94 -11.31 22.04
N ARG A 208 11.82 -11.43 22.74
CA ARG A 208 11.77 -11.98 24.10
C ARG A 208 12.22 -13.43 24.16
N GLU A 209 11.71 -14.28 23.26
CA GLU A 209 12.09 -15.69 23.18
C GLU A 209 13.60 -15.88 22.91
N ARG A 210 14.22 -14.94 22.18
CA ARG A 210 15.64 -14.98 21.83
C ARG A 210 16.53 -14.19 22.79
N GLY A 211 16.01 -13.67 23.89
CA GLY A 211 16.75 -12.89 24.88
C GLY A 211 17.33 -11.60 24.32
N MET A 212 16.62 -10.93 23.40
CA MET A 212 17.03 -9.64 22.84
C MET A 212 16.44 -8.49 23.68
N GLU A 213 17.24 -7.46 23.92
CA GLU A 213 16.80 -6.18 24.47
C GLU A 213 16.33 -5.29 23.33
N VAL A 214 15.09 -4.81 23.41
CA VAL A 214 14.51 -3.95 22.38
C VAL A 214 14.16 -2.61 22.98
N GLU A 215 14.83 -1.57 22.51
CA GLU A 215 14.38 -0.20 22.71
C GLU A 215 13.39 0.18 21.62
N THR A 216 12.23 0.68 21.98
CA THR A 216 11.21 1.11 21.03
C THR A 216 11.01 2.61 21.10
N VAL A 217 11.17 3.29 19.97
CA VAL A 217 10.92 4.72 19.83
C VAL A 217 9.75 4.94 18.89
N PHE A 218 8.67 5.53 19.41
CA PHE A 218 7.50 5.93 18.63
C PHE A 218 7.45 7.44 18.44
N ASN A 219 7.03 7.87 17.26
CA ASN A 219 6.68 9.28 17.01
C ASN A 219 5.16 9.42 16.89
N PRO A 220 4.48 10.02 17.89
CA PRO A 220 3.02 10.09 17.94
C PRO A 220 2.35 10.80 16.76
N GLY A 221 3.04 11.70 16.08
CA GLY A 221 2.52 12.47 14.95
C GLY A 221 2.99 12.00 13.58
N ALA A 222 3.76 10.91 13.51
CA ALA A 222 4.50 10.55 12.32
C ALA A 222 3.80 9.52 11.42
N VAL A 223 3.86 9.73 10.13
CA VAL A 223 3.59 8.71 9.11
C VAL A 223 4.87 7.92 8.79
N SER A 224 4.74 6.76 8.16
CA SER A 224 5.86 5.94 7.69
C SER A 224 6.52 6.59 6.49
N SER A 225 7.54 7.41 6.71
CA SER A 225 8.22 8.18 5.67
C SER A 225 9.71 8.36 5.96
N ALA A 226 10.50 8.68 4.93
CA ALA A 226 11.92 8.95 5.07
C ALA A 226 12.22 10.14 6.01
N PRO A 227 11.53 11.30 5.95
CA PRO A 227 11.73 12.37 6.93
C PRO A 227 11.49 11.95 8.37
N ASN A 228 10.57 11.00 8.62
CA ASN A 228 10.33 10.47 9.95
C ASN A 228 11.43 9.51 10.41
N GLY A 229 11.90 8.63 9.53
CA GLY A 229 13.02 7.75 9.82
C GLY A 229 14.29 8.55 10.13
N TYR A 230 14.59 9.56 9.33
CA TYR A 230 15.69 10.50 9.56
C TYR A 230 15.57 11.20 10.92
N ARG A 231 14.39 11.74 11.23
CA ARG A 231 14.15 12.45 12.50
C ARG A 231 14.29 11.53 13.71
N LEU A 232 13.74 10.34 13.65
CA LEU A 232 13.84 9.34 14.72
C LEU A 232 15.28 8.88 14.92
N ALA A 233 16.03 8.65 13.85
CA ALA A 233 17.42 8.25 13.90
C ALA A 233 18.32 9.34 14.53
N ARG A 234 18.02 10.61 14.29
CA ARG A 234 18.74 11.75 14.89
C ARG A 234 18.33 12.12 16.32
N GLN A 235 17.34 11.46 16.88
CA GLN A 235 16.97 11.64 18.27
C GLN A 235 18.10 11.15 19.19
N GLY A 236 19.04 11.99 19.55
CA GLY A 236 20.14 11.63 20.44
C GLY A 236 21.49 12.27 20.10
N VAL A 237 21.56 12.99 18.98
CA VAL A 237 22.77 13.74 18.63
C VAL A 237 22.65 15.19 19.09
N PRO A 238 23.61 15.74 19.85
CA PRO A 238 23.67 17.17 20.12
C PRO A 238 23.77 17.92 18.79
N ARG A 239 22.86 18.85 18.57
CA ARG A 239 22.85 19.71 17.37
C ARG A 239 24.15 20.51 17.33
N PRO A 240 24.86 20.59 16.18
CA PRO A 240 25.86 21.63 16.00
C PRO A 240 25.19 22.98 16.24
N LEU A 241 25.84 23.88 16.97
CA LEU A 241 25.34 25.22 17.22
C LEU A 241 25.04 25.91 15.87
N PRO A 242 23.88 26.63 15.77
CA PRO A 242 23.52 27.31 14.54
C PRO A 242 24.55 28.40 14.20
N PRO A 243 24.84 28.63 12.93
CA PRO A 243 25.51 29.84 12.54
C PRO A 243 24.62 31.05 12.89
N THR A 244 25.26 32.02 13.49
CA THR A 244 24.76 33.34 13.94
C THR A 244 23.51 33.90 13.29
N ALA A 245 22.61 34.30 14.18
CA ALA A 245 21.57 35.38 14.16
C ALA A 245 20.98 35.83 12.80
N GLY A 246 19.70 35.61 12.62
CA GLY A 246 18.86 36.34 11.63
C GLY A 246 17.70 35.58 10.98
N ALA A 247 17.58 34.30 11.13
CA ALA A 247 16.46 33.53 10.56
C ALA A 247 15.42 33.19 11.63
N ALA A 248 14.16 33.46 11.34
CA ALA A 248 13.04 33.11 12.21
C ALA A 248 13.07 31.61 12.56
N PRO A 249 12.73 31.23 13.80
CA PRO A 249 12.77 29.82 14.21
C PRO A 249 11.75 29.02 13.41
N PRO A 250 12.14 27.85 12.85
CA PRO A 250 11.20 26.95 12.23
C PRO A 250 10.18 26.47 13.27
N PRO A 251 8.94 26.11 12.88
CA PRO A 251 7.89 25.75 13.80
C PRO A 251 8.29 24.60 14.74
N PRO A 252 7.79 24.58 15.99
CA PRO A 252 8.39 23.82 17.10
C PRO A 252 8.28 22.29 17.03
N THR A 253 7.81 21.71 15.94
CA THR A 253 7.52 20.27 15.82
C THR A 253 8.68 19.39 15.35
N ALA A 254 9.75 19.94 14.81
CA ALA A 254 10.86 19.15 14.23
C ALA A 254 12.12 19.10 15.13
N SER A 255 12.27 19.98 16.10
CA SER A 255 13.57 20.26 16.76
C SER A 255 13.74 19.67 18.15
N ARG A 256 12.67 19.22 18.84
CA ARG A 256 12.77 18.75 20.25
C ARG A 256 12.89 17.23 20.44
N LEU A 257 12.73 16.44 19.39
CA LEU A 257 12.81 14.97 19.47
C LEU A 257 14.15 14.39 18.97
N ALA A 258 15.05 15.23 18.49
CA ALA A 258 16.27 14.82 17.79
C ALA A 258 17.46 14.39 18.71
N GLY A 259 17.23 14.08 19.97
CA GLY A 259 18.33 13.97 20.93
C GLY A 259 18.69 12.59 21.49
N ARG A 260 18.02 11.48 21.16
CA ARG A 260 18.18 10.25 21.97
C ARG A 260 18.68 8.98 21.29
N VAL A 261 18.63 8.84 19.98
CA VAL A 261 18.85 7.53 19.33
C VAL A 261 20.32 7.22 19.05
N PHE A 262 21.11 8.19 18.62
CA PHE A 262 22.55 8.00 18.37
C PHE A 262 23.44 8.74 19.40
N ALA A 263 22.89 9.13 20.57
CA ALA A 263 23.68 9.69 21.65
C ALA A 263 24.73 8.67 22.11
N ARG A 264 25.92 9.11 22.38
CA ARG A 264 26.99 8.23 22.88
C ARG A 264 26.82 7.95 24.40
N PRO A 265 26.95 6.67 24.79
CA PRO A 265 27.18 5.48 24.01
C PRO A 265 25.87 4.90 23.47
N PHE A 266 25.76 4.69 22.15
CA PHE A 266 24.65 4.01 21.49
C PHE A 266 24.89 2.48 21.60
N PRO A 267 24.20 1.77 22.53
CA PRO A 267 24.50 0.37 22.81
C PRO A 267 23.87 -0.59 21.82
N GLN A 268 22.93 -0.13 20.99
CA GLN A 268 22.24 -0.96 20.01
C GLN A 268 23.18 -1.30 18.85
N THR A 269 23.05 -2.51 18.38
CA THR A 269 23.85 -3.02 17.26
C THR A 269 23.03 -3.15 15.98
N ALA A 270 21.72 -3.03 16.05
CA ALA A 270 20.83 -3.02 14.90
C ALA A 270 19.67 -2.06 15.09
N VAL A 271 19.15 -1.57 13.96
CA VAL A 271 17.92 -0.81 13.85
C VAL A 271 16.95 -1.59 12.97
N PHE A 272 15.72 -1.78 13.42
CA PHE A 272 14.62 -2.21 12.60
C PHE A 272 13.68 -1.03 12.34
N ALA A 273 13.60 -0.63 11.08
CA ALA A 273 12.66 0.36 10.58
C ALA A 273 11.48 -0.37 9.92
N PRO A 274 10.25 -0.25 10.44
CA PRO A 274 9.10 -1.04 9.95
C PRO A 274 8.53 -0.54 8.62
N SER A 275 9.31 0.23 7.87
CA SER A 275 9.15 0.51 6.43
C SER A 275 10.48 0.95 5.83
N ASP A 276 10.67 0.66 4.55
CA ASP A 276 11.85 1.09 3.81
C ASP A 276 11.95 2.60 3.68
N ALA A 277 10.81 3.28 3.57
CA ALA A 277 10.79 4.75 3.57
C ALA A 277 11.40 5.32 4.87
N MET A 278 11.12 4.70 6.02
CA MET A 278 11.78 5.09 7.28
C MET A 278 13.25 4.67 7.30
N ALA A 279 13.59 3.50 6.77
CA ALA A 279 14.97 3.04 6.68
C ALA A 279 15.85 3.98 5.84
N LEU A 280 15.33 4.51 4.74
CA LEU A 280 16.03 5.53 3.94
C LEU A 280 16.34 6.79 4.76
N GLY A 281 15.41 7.21 5.63
CA GLY A 281 15.66 8.31 6.55
C GLY A 281 16.74 7.99 7.60
N VAL A 282 16.83 6.73 8.03
CA VAL A 282 17.91 6.27 8.92
C VAL A 282 19.25 6.29 8.21
N LEU A 283 19.32 5.83 6.95
CA LEU A 283 20.53 5.88 6.11
C LEU A 283 21.03 7.32 5.96
N GLN A 284 20.13 8.25 5.64
CA GLN A 284 20.47 9.66 5.54
C GLN A 284 21.06 10.21 6.86
N ALA A 285 20.42 9.88 8.00
CA ALA A 285 20.91 10.32 9.31
C ALA A 285 22.27 9.71 9.66
N ALA A 286 22.49 8.44 9.29
CA ALA A 286 23.76 7.74 9.51
C ALA A 286 24.90 8.38 8.70
N ASP A 287 24.64 8.69 7.42
CA ASP A 287 25.60 9.37 6.53
C ASP A 287 26.01 10.72 7.10
N GLU A 288 25.05 11.56 7.49
CA GLU A 288 25.32 12.88 8.10
C GLU A 288 26.10 12.82 9.44
N LEU A 289 26.01 11.69 10.14
CA LEU A 289 26.67 11.48 11.43
C LEU A 289 27.98 10.69 11.31
N GLY A 290 28.34 10.27 10.10
CA GLY A 290 29.49 9.41 9.85
C GLY A 290 29.35 8.03 10.50
N LEU A 291 28.13 7.51 10.65
CA LEU A 291 27.88 6.19 11.19
C LEU A 291 27.85 5.16 10.05
N ASP A 292 28.75 4.20 10.15
CA ASP A 292 28.88 3.15 9.15
C ASP A 292 27.74 2.12 9.26
N ILE A 293 27.04 1.90 8.16
CA ILE A 293 26.05 0.84 7.97
C ILE A 293 26.54 -0.09 6.86
N PRO A 294 26.78 -1.38 7.15
CA PRO A 294 26.43 -2.13 8.38
C PRO A 294 27.53 -2.17 9.45
N GLY A 295 28.72 -1.59 9.22
CA GLY A 295 29.89 -1.78 10.07
C GLY A 295 29.68 -1.40 11.54
N ARG A 296 29.01 -0.29 11.83
CA ARG A 296 28.69 0.12 13.20
C ARG A 296 27.29 -0.29 13.63
N ILE A 297 26.30 -0.25 12.75
CA ILE A 297 24.89 -0.52 13.02
C ILE A 297 24.30 -1.25 11.82
N SER A 298 23.69 -2.40 12.02
CA SER A 298 22.87 -3.05 11.01
C SER A 298 21.53 -2.33 10.86
N LEU A 299 21.03 -2.21 9.63
CA LEU A 299 19.72 -1.63 9.35
C LEU A 299 18.87 -2.61 8.55
N LEU A 300 17.71 -2.94 9.10
CA LEU A 300 16.70 -3.77 8.45
C LEU A 300 15.45 -2.93 8.16
N GLY A 301 14.97 -2.98 6.92
CA GLY A 301 13.74 -2.32 6.46
C GLY A 301 12.54 -3.25 6.40
N TYR A 302 11.47 -2.74 5.77
CA TYR A 302 10.25 -3.47 5.46
C TYR A 302 9.58 -2.82 4.26
N ASP A 303 9.05 -3.55 3.32
CA ASP A 303 8.27 -3.28 2.11
C ASP A 303 8.94 -3.80 0.84
N ASP A 304 10.27 -3.75 0.73
CA ASP A 304 11.09 -3.99 -0.47
C ASP A 304 10.70 -3.05 -1.62
N ILE A 305 10.68 -1.75 -1.31
CA ILE A 305 10.44 -0.72 -2.33
C ILE A 305 11.58 -0.71 -3.37
N GLU A 306 11.32 -0.18 -4.56
CA GLU A 306 12.28 -0.14 -5.67
C GLU A 306 13.65 0.44 -5.24
N TYR A 307 13.64 1.51 -4.46
CA TYR A 307 14.88 2.17 -3.98
C TYR A 307 15.75 1.29 -3.08
N ALA A 308 15.15 0.29 -2.39
CA ALA A 308 15.89 -0.63 -1.53
C ALA A 308 16.94 -1.44 -2.30
N SER A 309 16.74 -1.66 -3.60
CA SER A 309 17.63 -2.43 -4.48
C SER A 309 18.77 -1.60 -5.10
N LEU A 310 18.70 -0.28 -5.04
CA LEU A 310 19.69 0.60 -5.68
C LEU A 310 21.12 0.31 -5.20
N PRO A 311 22.13 0.35 -6.08
CA PRO A 311 23.52 -0.07 -5.77
C PRO A 311 24.16 0.64 -4.57
N LYS A 312 23.78 1.88 -4.30
CA LYS A 312 24.29 2.66 -3.16
C LYS A 312 23.46 2.48 -1.88
N ILE A 313 22.30 1.84 -1.95
CA ILE A 313 21.39 1.64 -0.82
C ILE A 313 21.47 0.19 -0.35
N ARG A 314 21.18 -0.77 -1.22
CA ARG A 314 21.26 -2.21 -0.96
C ARG A 314 20.65 -2.61 0.40
N LEU A 315 19.48 -2.09 0.69
CA LEU A 315 18.77 -2.26 1.97
C LEU A 315 18.27 -3.70 2.13
N SER A 316 18.70 -4.36 3.20
CA SER A 316 18.08 -5.61 3.68
C SER A 316 16.69 -5.30 4.21
N THR A 317 15.67 -6.06 3.80
CA THR A 317 14.28 -5.71 4.09
C THR A 317 13.35 -6.92 4.07
N LEU A 318 12.16 -6.78 4.61
CA LEU A 318 11.05 -7.74 4.47
C LEU A 318 10.19 -7.29 3.29
N ALA A 319 10.19 -8.07 2.20
CA ALA A 319 9.40 -7.78 1.02
C ALA A 319 7.92 -8.11 1.24
N GLN A 320 7.05 -7.12 1.05
CA GLN A 320 5.61 -7.36 0.99
C GLN A 320 5.23 -7.95 -0.38
N PRO A 321 4.35 -8.95 -0.41
CA PRO A 321 3.95 -9.61 -1.66
C PRO A 321 2.89 -8.78 -2.41
N THR A 322 3.23 -7.56 -2.84
CA THR A 322 2.30 -6.57 -3.41
C THR A 322 1.49 -7.12 -4.59
N GLY A 323 2.11 -7.93 -5.46
CA GLY A 323 1.42 -8.60 -6.57
C GLY A 323 0.35 -9.58 -6.08
N ALA A 324 0.70 -10.47 -5.14
CA ALA A 324 -0.24 -11.46 -4.61
C ALA A 324 -1.35 -10.81 -3.76
N LEU A 325 -1.04 -9.71 -3.07
CA LEU A 325 -2.03 -8.90 -2.35
C LEU A 325 -3.06 -8.31 -3.33
N ALA A 326 -2.59 -7.67 -4.39
CA ALA A 326 -3.44 -7.05 -5.40
C ALA A 326 -4.30 -8.08 -6.14
N GLU A 327 -3.69 -9.18 -6.59
CA GLU A 327 -4.41 -10.29 -7.24
C GLU A 327 -5.52 -10.83 -6.34
N SER A 328 -5.18 -11.13 -5.08
CA SER A 328 -6.14 -11.68 -4.13
C SER A 328 -7.28 -10.70 -3.82
N ALA A 329 -6.98 -9.41 -3.71
CA ALA A 329 -7.99 -8.39 -3.43
C ALA A 329 -8.94 -8.18 -4.62
N VAL A 330 -8.41 -8.12 -5.85
CA VAL A 330 -9.25 -8.01 -7.06
C VAL A 330 -10.11 -9.25 -7.23
N ARG A 331 -9.54 -10.46 -7.10
CA ARG A 331 -10.28 -11.71 -7.22
C ARG A 331 -11.42 -11.78 -6.19
N LEU A 332 -11.13 -11.53 -4.93
CA LEU A 332 -12.15 -11.53 -3.86
C LEU A 332 -13.25 -10.49 -4.14
N LEU A 333 -12.88 -9.30 -4.61
CA LEU A 333 -13.87 -8.28 -4.96
C LEU A 333 -14.76 -8.70 -6.12
N LEU A 334 -14.21 -9.34 -7.16
CA LEU A 334 -14.98 -9.84 -8.30
C LEU A 334 -15.92 -10.98 -7.89
N GLU A 335 -15.49 -11.89 -7.02
CA GLU A 335 -16.34 -12.95 -6.45
C GLU A 335 -17.54 -12.34 -5.70
N LEU A 336 -17.34 -11.26 -4.93
CA LEU A 336 -18.42 -10.54 -4.25
C LEU A 336 -19.36 -9.83 -5.23
N ILE A 337 -18.84 -9.26 -6.32
CA ILE A 337 -19.62 -8.63 -7.38
C ILE A 337 -20.49 -9.69 -8.10
N ASP A 338 -19.94 -10.87 -8.36
CA ASP A 338 -20.64 -11.94 -9.08
C ASP A 338 -21.70 -12.65 -8.23
N SER A 339 -21.46 -12.80 -6.92
CA SER A 339 -22.42 -13.41 -5.99
C SER A 339 -23.62 -12.54 -5.67
N GLY A 340 -23.56 -11.23 -5.98
CA GLY A 340 -24.66 -10.28 -5.74
C GLY A 340 -24.95 -9.99 -4.26
N GLY A 341 -24.06 -10.37 -3.34
CA GLY A 341 -24.27 -10.13 -1.91
C GLY A 341 -23.06 -10.50 -1.05
N PRO A 342 -23.07 -10.13 0.23
CA PRO A 342 -22.01 -10.52 1.14
C PRO A 342 -22.06 -12.03 1.37
N GLY A 343 -21.15 -12.75 0.74
CA GLY A 343 -20.86 -14.14 1.04
C GLY A 343 -20.24 -14.34 2.43
N GLU A 344 -19.57 -15.45 2.64
CA GLU A 344 -18.77 -15.69 3.84
C GLU A 344 -17.65 -14.65 3.92
N VAL A 345 -17.42 -14.10 5.12
CA VAL A 345 -16.39 -13.09 5.35
C VAL A 345 -15.01 -13.74 5.23
N THR A 346 -14.21 -13.23 4.32
CA THR A 346 -12.87 -13.76 4.04
C THR A 346 -11.79 -12.79 4.53
N HIS A 347 -10.87 -13.31 5.37
CA HIS A 347 -9.64 -12.63 5.74
C HIS A 347 -8.45 -13.43 5.22
N LYS A 348 -7.76 -12.91 4.21
CA LYS A 348 -6.60 -13.55 3.61
C LYS A 348 -5.32 -12.88 4.06
N LEU A 349 -4.45 -13.63 4.77
CA LEU A 349 -3.12 -13.18 5.16
C LEU A 349 -2.08 -13.80 4.24
N ILE A 350 -1.13 -12.99 3.77
CA ILE A 350 -0.04 -13.41 2.87
C ILE A 350 1.29 -13.07 3.54
N ALA A 351 2.11 -14.08 3.79
CA ALA A 351 3.39 -13.89 4.47
C ALA A 351 4.37 -13.05 3.63
N PRO A 352 5.11 -12.12 4.25
CA PRO A 352 6.22 -11.43 3.60
C PRO A 352 7.42 -12.37 3.45
N ARG A 353 8.43 -11.96 2.71
CA ARG A 353 9.70 -12.68 2.58
C ARG A 353 10.89 -11.81 2.94
N LEU A 354 11.92 -12.39 3.54
CA LEU A 354 13.19 -11.69 3.79
C LEU A 354 13.96 -11.52 2.47
N VAL A 355 14.51 -10.32 2.26
CA VAL A 355 15.44 -9.99 1.18
C VAL A 355 16.73 -9.47 1.80
N GLU A 356 17.73 -10.32 1.83
CA GLU A 356 19.03 -9.99 2.37
C GLU A 356 19.84 -9.20 1.34
N ARG A 357 20.40 -8.06 1.77
CA ARG A 357 21.32 -7.23 0.99
C ARG A 357 22.53 -6.85 1.86
N SER A 358 23.02 -5.59 1.80
CA SER A 358 24.29 -5.22 2.45
C SER A 358 24.16 -4.39 3.71
N THR A 359 22.96 -4.02 4.16
CA THR A 359 22.81 -3.16 5.35
C THR A 359 22.73 -3.91 6.68
N CYS A 360 22.88 -5.23 6.67
CA CYS A 360 22.94 -6.06 7.88
C CYS A 360 24.18 -6.95 7.87
N CYS A 361 24.89 -7.05 8.99
CA CYS A 361 25.99 -7.98 9.21
C CYS A 361 26.01 -8.45 10.66
N SER A 362 26.79 -9.51 10.96
CA SER A 362 27.00 -9.95 12.34
C SER A 362 27.76 -8.88 13.16
N PRO A 363 27.37 -8.60 14.41
CA PRO A 363 28.13 -7.68 15.28
C PRO A 363 29.56 -8.15 15.57
N GLN A 364 29.86 -9.43 15.43
CA GLN A 364 31.22 -10.00 15.64
C GLN A 364 32.17 -9.69 14.47
N GLN A 365 31.68 -9.40 13.27
CA GLN A 365 32.49 -9.03 12.11
C GLN A 365 33.01 -7.59 12.17
N ARG A 366 32.65 -6.84 13.22
CA ARG A 366 32.94 -5.40 13.40
C ARG A 366 34.32 -5.10 14.05
N THR A 367 35.03 -6.11 14.48
CA THR A 367 36.26 -5.98 15.27
C THR A 367 37.56 -6.00 14.42
N ALA A 368 37.44 -5.98 13.08
CA ALA A 368 38.57 -6.19 12.18
C ALA A 368 38.79 -5.03 11.19
N VAL A 369 38.58 -3.77 11.63
CA VAL A 369 39.06 -2.59 10.89
C VAL A 369 39.65 -1.60 11.87
#